data_ef76b148cc38c611ac6efae2a0a3285c
#
_entry.id   ef76b148cc38c611ac6efae2a0a3285c
#
_cell.length_a   1.000
_cell.length_b   1.000
_cell.length_c   1.000
_cell.angle_alpha   90.00
_cell.angle_beta   90.00
_cell.angle_gamma   90.00
#
_symmetry.space_group_name_H-M   'P 1'
#
loop_
_entity.id
_entity.type
_entity.pdbx_description
1 polymer ?
#
loop_
_entity_poly.entity_id
_entity_poly.type
_entity_poly.pdbx_seq_one_letter_code
_entity_poly.pdbx_strand_id
1 'polypeptide(L)'
;MHTSSLKKLSEGLRTRQFSSRELTQHFLARIDTLDPQINSFITVTAERALAQADAADRRIAEGTATALTGIPIAQKDLFCTEGVRTSCASRMLDRFIAPYDATVVKKLHAEAGMVMLGKCNMDEFAMGSSNETSWYGPVKNPWDLNRVPGGSSGGSVAAVAAGLAPVATATDTGGSIRQPAALTNLTGIKPTYGRVSRFGMIAFASSLDQGGVVARSAEDAAYVLQAMSGFDPLDSTSADRPVDDLLAGLQHPISGLKIGLPAEFFGDGMAVGVRTVIDAAIKTLESLGARCVPVQLPNAPLSVPTYYVVAPAEASSNLSRYDGVRFGHRAEGVKNLEELYKKSRGEGFGAEVQRRIMMGTYVLSHGYYDAYYLQAQKVRRLISRDFKQAFEQVDLILAPTTTDVAFRFGEKTDDPVAMYLNDVYTIAANLAGIPAMSLPAGFVDGLPVGLQLMGNYFSEARLLGVAHQYQQATAWHTQMPKGFN
;
A
#
# COMPACT_ATOMS: atom_id res chain seq x y z
N MET A 1 10.54 -21.82 5.37
CA MET A 1 10.33 -20.60 6.15
C MET A 1 9.65 -19.50 5.33
N HIS A 2 10.16 -19.13 4.14
CA HIS A 2 9.62 -18.02 3.32
C HIS A 2 8.20 -18.23 2.79
N THR A 3 7.69 -19.46 2.78
CA THR A 3 6.30 -19.79 2.40
C THR A 3 5.35 -19.92 3.59
N SER A 4 5.85 -19.81 4.82
CA SER A 4 5.04 -19.97 6.05
C SER A 4 4.22 -18.72 6.35
N SER A 5 3.01 -18.88 6.94
CA SER A 5 2.23 -17.78 7.49
C SER A 5 2.90 -17.19 8.73
N LEU A 6 2.57 -15.94 9.08
CA LEU A 6 3.09 -15.30 10.30
C LEU A 6 2.77 -16.11 11.55
N LYS A 7 1.58 -16.74 11.61
CA LYS A 7 1.19 -17.63 12.70
C LYS A 7 2.16 -18.80 12.85
N LYS A 8 2.48 -19.52 11.75
CA LYS A 8 3.43 -20.62 11.77
C LYS A 8 4.85 -20.17 12.13
N LEU A 9 5.28 -18.99 11.63
CA LEU A 9 6.58 -18.42 12.00
C LEU A 9 6.63 -18.08 13.49
N SER A 10 5.57 -17.46 14.04
CA SER A 10 5.44 -17.15 15.46
C SER A 10 5.47 -18.43 16.34
N GLU A 11 4.75 -19.46 15.95
CA GLU A 11 4.76 -20.77 16.63
C GLU A 11 6.16 -21.39 16.63
N GLY A 12 6.83 -21.42 15.47
CA GLY A 12 8.20 -21.93 15.33
C GLY A 12 9.21 -21.20 16.22
N LEU A 13 9.13 -19.86 16.32
CA LEU A 13 9.95 -19.06 17.22
C LEU A 13 9.67 -19.38 18.69
N ARG A 14 8.41 -19.45 19.11
CA ARG A 14 8.00 -19.74 20.49
C ARG A 14 8.36 -21.14 20.94
N THR A 15 8.25 -22.13 20.03
CA THR A 15 8.63 -23.52 20.30
C THR A 15 10.11 -23.79 20.07
N ARG A 16 10.89 -22.75 19.71
CA ARG A 16 12.33 -22.82 19.45
C ARG A 16 12.72 -23.85 18.37
N GLN A 17 11.88 -24.03 17.36
CA GLN A 17 12.22 -24.80 16.17
C GLN A 17 13.32 -24.10 15.36
N PHE A 18 13.35 -22.78 15.44
CA PHE A 18 14.38 -21.89 14.92
C PHE A 18 14.39 -20.59 15.75
N SER A 19 15.52 -19.88 15.76
CA SER A 19 15.66 -18.56 16.37
C SER A 19 15.21 -17.45 15.41
N SER A 20 14.93 -16.25 15.94
CA SER A 20 14.71 -15.05 15.14
C SER A 20 15.93 -14.71 14.30
N ARG A 21 17.15 -14.96 14.84
CA ARG A 21 18.38 -14.77 14.10
C ARG A 21 18.46 -15.68 12.87
N GLU A 22 18.19 -16.98 13.00
CA GLU A 22 18.18 -17.93 11.87
C GLU A 22 17.11 -17.58 10.84
N LEU A 23 15.90 -17.18 11.29
CA LEU A 23 14.84 -16.73 10.41
C LEU A 23 15.25 -15.47 9.63
N THR A 24 15.87 -14.50 10.31
CA THR A 24 16.35 -13.25 9.70
C THR A 24 17.45 -13.53 8.69
N GLN A 25 18.42 -14.37 9.02
CA GLN A 25 19.48 -14.79 8.10
C GLN A 25 18.93 -15.47 6.86
N HIS A 26 17.90 -16.32 7.01
CA HIS A 26 17.24 -16.94 5.85
C HIS A 26 16.67 -15.89 4.88
N PHE A 27 15.97 -14.86 5.37
CA PHE A 27 15.43 -13.81 4.50
C PHE A 27 16.51 -12.91 3.92
N LEU A 28 17.54 -12.55 4.70
CA LEU A 28 18.66 -11.76 4.17
C LEU A 28 19.42 -12.48 3.06
N ALA A 29 19.64 -13.79 3.18
CA ALA A 29 20.25 -14.60 2.13
C ALA A 29 19.38 -14.67 0.86
N ARG A 30 18.06 -14.75 1.01
CA ARG A 30 17.13 -14.66 -0.14
C ARG A 30 17.16 -13.30 -0.81
N ILE A 31 17.23 -12.22 -0.05
CA ILE A 31 17.36 -10.85 -0.59
C ILE A 31 18.65 -10.74 -1.39
N ASP A 32 19.78 -11.16 -0.83
CA ASP A 32 21.09 -11.11 -1.50
C ASP A 32 21.10 -11.88 -2.85
N THR A 33 20.44 -13.02 -2.89
CA THR A 33 20.40 -13.91 -4.07
C THR A 33 19.40 -13.47 -5.13
N LEU A 34 18.20 -13.02 -4.73
CA LEU A 34 17.04 -12.88 -5.63
C LEU A 34 16.68 -11.42 -5.93
N ASP A 35 16.94 -10.49 -5.00
CA ASP A 35 16.55 -9.09 -5.19
C ASP A 35 17.30 -8.36 -6.34
N PRO A 36 18.55 -8.72 -6.69
CA PRO A 36 19.22 -8.10 -7.85
C PRO A 36 18.44 -8.21 -9.16
N GLN A 37 17.59 -9.22 -9.34
CA GLN A 37 16.75 -9.35 -10.54
C GLN A 37 15.41 -8.63 -10.43
N ILE A 38 14.97 -8.20 -9.21
CA ILE A 38 13.66 -7.59 -8.93
C ILE A 38 13.81 -6.10 -8.65
N ASN A 39 14.84 -5.69 -7.91
CA ASN A 39 15.09 -4.32 -7.41
C ASN A 39 14.02 -3.85 -6.39
N SER A 40 13.60 -4.75 -5.50
CA SER A 40 12.53 -4.44 -4.53
C SER A 40 13.02 -3.67 -3.29
N PHE A 41 14.32 -3.69 -2.98
CA PHE A 41 14.92 -2.94 -1.88
C PHE A 41 15.83 -1.79 -2.35
N ILE A 42 15.71 -0.62 -1.71
CA ILE A 42 16.65 0.50 -1.87
C ILE A 42 17.79 0.38 -0.84
N THR A 43 17.46 -0.06 0.36
CA THR A 43 18.43 -0.19 1.46
C THR A 43 18.15 -1.47 2.23
N VAL A 44 19.10 -2.39 2.27
CA VAL A 44 19.05 -3.56 3.15
C VAL A 44 19.77 -3.22 4.45
N THR A 45 19.14 -3.51 5.60
CA THR A 45 19.63 -3.14 6.94
C THR A 45 20.11 -4.38 7.72
N ALA A 46 21.00 -5.18 7.12
CA ALA A 46 21.39 -6.49 7.63
C ALA A 46 21.91 -6.47 9.08
N GLU A 47 22.83 -5.55 9.42
CA GLU A 47 23.38 -5.44 10.79
C GLU A 47 22.29 -5.10 11.81
N ARG A 48 21.42 -4.12 11.48
CA ARG A 48 20.28 -3.74 12.33
C ARG A 48 19.29 -4.89 12.47
N ALA A 49 18.99 -5.60 11.39
CA ALA A 49 18.09 -6.75 11.40
C ALA A 49 18.60 -7.86 12.33
N LEU A 50 19.88 -8.20 12.25
CA LEU A 50 20.48 -9.21 13.13
C LEU A 50 20.49 -8.77 14.60
N ALA A 51 20.78 -7.51 14.88
CA ALA A 51 20.71 -6.98 16.25
C ALA A 51 19.28 -6.98 16.82
N GLN A 52 18.28 -6.65 16.00
CA GLN A 52 16.87 -6.75 16.37
C GLN A 52 16.42 -8.21 16.57
N ALA A 53 16.92 -9.14 15.76
CA ALA A 53 16.65 -10.56 15.90
C ALA A 53 17.22 -11.12 17.22
N ASP A 54 18.46 -10.76 17.57
CA ASP A 54 19.06 -11.13 18.86
C ASP A 54 18.28 -10.56 20.06
N ALA A 55 17.75 -9.34 19.93
CA ALA A 55 16.88 -8.75 20.96
C ALA A 55 15.53 -9.47 21.05
N ALA A 56 14.96 -9.88 19.90
CA ALA A 56 13.72 -10.65 19.86
C ALA A 56 13.90 -12.06 20.49
N ASP A 57 15.02 -12.74 20.23
CA ASP A 57 15.33 -14.03 20.85
C ASP A 57 15.42 -13.92 22.38
N ARG A 58 15.98 -12.83 22.91
CA ARG A 58 15.97 -12.55 24.37
C ARG A 58 14.54 -12.36 24.90
N ARG A 59 13.70 -11.54 24.21
CA ARG A 59 12.29 -11.34 24.62
C ARG A 59 11.50 -12.65 24.64
N ILE A 60 11.76 -13.54 23.66
CA ILE A 60 11.13 -14.87 23.59
C ILE A 60 11.58 -15.73 24.79
N ALA A 61 12.88 -15.71 25.12
CA ALA A 61 13.43 -16.46 26.26
C ALA A 61 12.88 -16.00 27.60
N GLU A 62 12.66 -14.68 27.74
CA GLU A 62 12.13 -14.02 28.94
C GLU A 62 10.58 -14.09 29.06
N GLY A 63 9.87 -14.59 28.04
CA GLY A 63 8.41 -14.68 28.04
C GLY A 63 7.70 -13.34 27.83
N THR A 64 8.40 -12.29 27.34
CA THR A 64 7.85 -10.94 27.07
C THR A 64 7.50 -10.73 25.60
N ALA A 65 7.54 -11.80 24.78
CA ALA A 65 7.28 -11.75 23.35
C ALA A 65 5.80 -11.55 23.02
N THR A 66 5.52 -10.72 22.00
CA THR A 66 4.22 -10.63 21.33
C THR A 66 4.09 -11.71 20.24
N ALA A 67 2.94 -11.78 19.57
CA ALA A 67 2.74 -12.68 18.42
C ALA A 67 3.67 -12.36 17.23
N LEU A 68 4.17 -11.13 17.12
CA LEU A 68 5.00 -10.66 16.02
C LEU A 68 6.50 -10.56 16.37
N THR A 69 6.87 -10.77 17.64
CA THR A 69 8.25 -10.66 18.07
C THR A 69 9.17 -11.62 17.33
N GLY A 70 10.20 -11.08 16.69
CA GLY A 70 11.20 -11.83 15.95
C GLY A 70 10.84 -12.15 14.50
N ILE A 71 9.65 -11.75 14.03
CA ILE A 71 9.23 -11.94 12.64
C ILE A 71 9.80 -10.82 11.77
N PRO A 72 10.48 -11.14 10.65
CA PRO A 72 10.98 -10.14 9.71
C PRO A 72 9.87 -9.40 8.97
N ILE A 73 10.12 -8.12 8.62
CA ILE A 73 9.22 -7.28 7.83
C ILE A 73 10.03 -6.38 6.90
N ALA A 74 9.51 -6.12 5.69
CA ALA A 74 10.03 -5.11 4.78
C ALA A 74 9.28 -3.78 4.98
N GLN A 75 9.99 -2.65 4.93
CA GLN A 75 9.44 -1.33 5.24
C GLN A 75 9.41 -0.44 3.99
N LYS A 76 8.26 0.06 3.54
CA LYS A 76 8.20 1.02 2.43
C LYS A 76 9.03 2.27 2.74
N ASP A 77 9.78 2.78 1.75
CA ASP A 77 10.82 3.80 1.98
C ASP A 77 10.30 5.24 2.18
N LEU A 78 9.07 5.41 2.59
CA LEU A 78 8.55 6.71 3.01
C LEU A 78 8.30 6.82 4.53
N PHE A 79 8.37 5.71 5.28
CA PHE A 79 8.29 5.76 6.73
C PHE A 79 9.66 6.13 7.31
N CYS A 80 9.77 7.29 7.96
CA CYS A 80 10.98 7.71 8.66
C CYS A 80 11.40 6.64 9.67
N THR A 81 12.66 6.23 9.58
CA THR A 81 13.27 5.23 10.46
C THR A 81 14.57 5.78 11.00
N GLU A 82 14.64 6.00 12.32
CA GLU A 82 15.77 6.65 12.96
C GLU A 82 17.10 5.98 12.60
N GLY A 83 18.06 6.80 12.18
CA GLY A 83 19.39 6.36 11.76
C GLY A 83 19.44 5.61 10.42
N VAL A 84 18.31 5.49 9.70
CA VAL A 84 18.24 4.81 8.40
C VAL A 84 17.85 5.78 7.30
N ARG A 85 18.47 5.63 6.12
CA ARG A 85 18.13 6.39 4.94
C ARG A 85 16.64 6.22 4.62
N THR A 86 15.94 7.33 4.39
CA THR A 86 14.54 7.38 3.99
C THR A 86 14.41 8.32 2.81
N SER A 87 14.47 7.76 1.59
CA SER A 87 14.63 8.53 0.37
C SER A 87 13.34 8.82 -0.39
N CYS A 88 12.24 8.11 -0.09
CA CYS A 88 11.02 8.11 -0.90
C CYS A 88 11.28 7.79 -2.38
N ALA A 89 12.30 6.99 -2.67
CA ALA A 89 12.77 6.67 -4.02
C ALA A 89 13.10 7.91 -4.86
N SER A 90 13.52 9.01 -4.25
CA SER A 90 13.81 10.30 -4.88
C SER A 90 15.27 10.71 -4.68
N ARG A 91 15.86 11.29 -5.73
CA ARG A 91 17.15 11.98 -5.62
C ARG A 91 17.09 13.13 -4.61
N MET A 92 15.94 13.76 -4.46
CA MET A 92 15.71 14.86 -3.51
C MET A 92 16.09 14.46 -2.08
N LEU A 93 15.79 13.22 -1.67
CA LEU A 93 16.04 12.70 -0.33
C LEU A 93 17.08 11.57 -0.28
N ASP A 94 17.86 11.36 -1.34
CA ASP A 94 18.84 10.26 -1.44
C ASP A 94 19.80 10.20 -0.23
N ARG A 95 20.17 11.34 0.32
CA ARG A 95 21.11 11.46 1.46
C ARG A 95 20.41 11.68 2.81
N PHE A 96 19.09 11.64 2.85
CA PHE A 96 18.36 11.90 4.08
C PHE A 96 18.36 10.69 5.00
N ILE A 97 19.01 10.85 6.16
CA ILE A 97 18.95 9.92 7.28
C ILE A 97 17.91 10.45 8.26
N ALA A 98 16.86 9.67 8.50
CA ALA A 98 15.77 10.12 9.36
C ALA A 98 16.24 10.25 10.82
N PRO A 99 15.96 11.38 11.51
CA PRO A 99 16.38 11.62 12.88
C PRO A 99 15.40 11.09 13.94
N TYR A 100 14.31 10.44 13.52
CA TYR A 100 13.27 9.87 14.38
C TYR A 100 12.52 8.76 13.66
N ASP A 101 11.84 7.90 14.43
CA ASP A 101 10.95 6.88 13.91
C ASP A 101 9.54 7.42 13.66
N ALA A 102 8.94 7.02 12.54
CA ALA A 102 7.49 7.12 12.36
C ALA A 102 6.76 6.28 13.42
N THR A 103 5.56 6.69 13.81
CA THR A 103 4.75 5.93 14.78
C THR A 103 4.54 4.49 14.36
N VAL A 104 4.32 4.23 13.06
CA VAL A 104 4.23 2.86 12.51
C VAL A 104 5.51 2.07 12.75
N VAL A 105 6.67 2.69 12.53
CA VAL A 105 7.99 2.06 12.75
C VAL A 105 8.18 1.73 14.21
N LYS A 106 7.88 2.66 15.12
CA LYS A 106 7.95 2.44 16.57
C LYS A 106 7.05 1.29 17.02
N LYS A 107 5.78 1.28 16.58
CA LYS A 107 4.81 0.23 16.93
C LYS A 107 5.25 -1.16 16.45
N LEU A 108 5.74 -1.27 15.22
CA LEU A 108 6.14 -2.56 14.65
C LEU A 108 7.47 -3.08 15.21
N HIS A 109 8.48 -2.22 15.36
CA HIS A 109 9.81 -2.66 15.74
C HIS A 109 10.07 -2.60 17.27
N ALA A 110 9.76 -1.48 17.91
CA ALA A 110 10.00 -1.34 19.36
C ALA A 110 8.95 -2.08 20.20
N GLU A 111 7.66 -1.90 19.88
CA GLU A 111 6.56 -2.44 20.67
C GLU A 111 6.28 -3.91 20.32
N ALA A 112 5.97 -4.21 19.06
CA ALA A 112 5.66 -5.57 18.60
C ALA A 112 6.90 -6.47 18.46
N GLY A 113 8.10 -5.88 18.31
CA GLY A 113 9.37 -6.61 18.25
C GLY A 113 9.65 -7.26 16.90
N MET A 114 9.07 -6.74 15.81
CA MET A 114 9.39 -7.20 14.44
C MET A 114 10.81 -6.77 14.03
N VAL A 115 11.40 -7.52 13.10
CA VAL A 115 12.76 -7.31 12.60
C VAL A 115 12.72 -6.64 11.23
N MET A 116 13.32 -5.45 11.09
CA MET A 116 13.37 -4.71 9.84
C MET A 116 14.45 -5.25 8.89
N LEU A 117 14.05 -5.84 7.76
CA LEU A 117 15.00 -6.31 6.73
C LEU A 117 15.61 -5.18 5.91
N GLY A 118 14.84 -4.12 5.67
CA GLY A 118 15.27 -2.98 4.87
C GLY A 118 14.13 -2.09 4.40
N LYS A 119 14.50 -1.11 3.55
CA LYS A 119 13.61 -0.11 2.97
C LYS A 119 13.30 -0.48 1.53
N CYS A 120 12.00 -0.69 1.24
CA CYS A 120 11.51 -1.10 -0.08
C CYS A 120 11.44 0.06 -1.07
N ASN A 121 11.76 -0.27 -2.31
CA ASN A 121 11.61 0.61 -3.46
C ASN A 121 10.12 0.97 -3.70
N MET A 122 9.88 2.10 -4.34
CA MET A 122 8.55 2.65 -4.54
C MET A 122 8.54 3.66 -5.70
N ASP A 123 7.39 4.05 -6.22
CA ASP A 123 7.32 5.25 -7.05
C ASP A 123 7.75 6.49 -6.26
N GLU A 124 8.43 7.40 -6.91
CA GLU A 124 8.97 8.60 -6.28
C GLU A 124 7.90 9.40 -5.51
N PHE A 125 8.12 9.65 -4.21
CA PHE A 125 7.17 10.30 -3.28
C PHE A 125 5.75 9.70 -3.32
N ALA A 126 5.64 8.39 -3.57
CA ALA A 126 4.38 7.67 -3.73
C ALA A 126 3.51 8.16 -4.92
N MET A 127 4.11 8.82 -5.91
CA MET A 127 3.46 9.36 -7.10
C MET A 127 3.68 8.48 -8.31
N GLY A 128 2.81 7.50 -8.49
CA GLY A 128 2.83 6.55 -9.62
C GLY A 128 1.99 5.32 -9.32
N SER A 129 1.80 4.49 -10.35
CA SER A 129 1.00 3.27 -10.31
C SER A 129 1.70 2.08 -10.96
N SER A 130 3.04 2.18 -11.20
CA SER A 130 3.83 1.16 -11.89
C SER A 130 5.17 0.83 -11.24
N ASN A 131 5.68 1.72 -10.40
CA ASN A 131 7.05 1.71 -9.85
C ASN A 131 8.15 1.88 -10.90
N GLU A 132 7.85 2.58 -12.01
CA GLU A 132 8.83 2.97 -13.01
C GLU A 132 9.51 4.31 -12.69
N THR A 133 8.95 5.12 -11.77
CA THR A 133 9.39 6.50 -11.49
C THR A 133 10.49 6.60 -10.42
N SER A 134 10.94 5.48 -9.87
CA SER A 134 11.99 5.46 -8.84
C SER A 134 13.34 5.95 -9.36
N TRP A 135 14.00 6.81 -8.58
CA TRP A 135 15.40 7.21 -8.81
C TRP A 135 16.38 6.02 -8.83
N TYR A 136 16.04 4.95 -8.12
CA TYR A 136 16.87 3.73 -8.04
C TYR A 136 16.53 2.70 -9.11
N GLY A 137 15.75 3.08 -10.11
CA GLY A 137 15.29 2.21 -11.18
C GLY A 137 13.99 1.47 -10.88
N PRO A 138 13.37 0.89 -11.92
CA PRO A 138 12.08 0.21 -11.83
C PRO A 138 12.15 -1.07 -10.99
N VAL A 139 11.04 -1.41 -10.34
CA VAL A 139 10.84 -2.71 -9.70
C VAL A 139 10.16 -3.65 -10.68
N LYS A 140 10.64 -4.89 -10.74
CA LYS A 140 10.07 -5.91 -11.63
C LYS A 140 9.05 -6.79 -10.90
N ASN A 141 8.01 -7.20 -11.63
CA ASN A 141 7.00 -8.10 -11.11
C ASN A 141 7.54 -9.54 -11.05
N PRO A 142 7.54 -10.22 -9.89
CA PRO A 142 8.02 -11.60 -9.78
C PRO A 142 7.23 -12.62 -10.62
N TRP A 143 6.00 -12.31 -11.04
CA TRP A 143 5.20 -13.17 -11.92
C TRP A 143 5.61 -13.10 -13.38
N ASP A 144 6.13 -11.96 -13.83
CA ASP A 144 6.76 -11.75 -15.13
C ASP A 144 7.71 -10.56 -15.02
N LEU A 145 9.02 -10.81 -15.07
CA LEU A 145 10.08 -9.80 -14.90
C LEU A 145 10.09 -8.72 -16.00
N ASN A 146 9.28 -8.85 -17.05
CA ASN A 146 9.10 -7.83 -18.09
C ASN A 146 7.89 -6.92 -17.83
N ARG A 147 7.21 -7.09 -16.67
CA ARG A 147 6.01 -6.35 -16.32
C ARG A 147 6.19 -5.58 -15.01
N VAL A 148 5.37 -4.56 -14.86
CA VAL A 148 5.31 -3.74 -13.65
C VAL A 148 4.66 -4.51 -12.49
N PRO A 149 5.12 -4.33 -11.24
CA PRO A 149 4.44 -4.90 -10.07
C PRO A 149 3.22 -4.08 -9.66
N GLY A 150 2.99 -2.94 -10.31
CA GLY A 150 2.12 -1.88 -9.84
C GLY A 150 2.84 -0.94 -8.88
N GLY A 151 2.14 0.09 -8.42
CA GLY A 151 2.69 1.13 -7.55
C GLY A 151 1.62 1.92 -6.78
N SER A 152 2.08 2.76 -5.91
CA SER A 152 3.49 3.14 -5.62
C SER A 152 4.22 2.17 -4.66
N SER A 153 3.58 1.14 -4.09
CA SER A 153 4.23 0.19 -3.17
C SER A 153 4.83 -1.02 -3.92
N GLY A 154 5.39 -0.81 -5.12
CA GLY A 154 5.88 -1.89 -5.99
C GLY A 154 6.98 -2.74 -5.35
N GLY A 155 7.95 -2.13 -4.66
CA GLY A 155 8.99 -2.85 -3.94
C GLY A 155 8.43 -3.68 -2.78
N SER A 156 7.47 -3.15 -2.02
CA SER A 156 6.83 -3.87 -0.92
C SER A 156 6.11 -5.13 -1.40
N VAL A 157 5.31 -5.03 -2.48
CA VAL A 157 4.59 -6.19 -3.03
C VAL A 157 5.53 -7.17 -3.71
N ALA A 158 6.53 -6.69 -4.45
CA ALA A 158 7.50 -7.57 -5.10
C ALA A 158 8.33 -8.37 -4.10
N ALA A 159 8.78 -7.73 -3.00
CA ALA A 159 9.49 -8.42 -1.93
C ALA A 159 8.66 -9.55 -1.28
N VAL A 160 7.37 -9.30 -1.00
CA VAL A 160 6.49 -10.32 -0.40
C VAL A 160 6.14 -11.41 -1.41
N ALA A 161 5.82 -11.06 -2.66
CA ALA A 161 5.48 -12.03 -3.71
C ALA A 161 6.65 -12.98 -4.03
N ALA A 162 7.90 -12.47 -4.02
CA ALA A 162 9.11 -13.26 -4.23
C ALA A 162 9.59 -14.00 -2.96
N GLY A 163 8.89 -13.89 -1.83
CA GLY A 163 9.30 -14.51 -0.57
C GLY A 163 10.61 -13.94 0.00
N LEU A 164 10.92 -12.67 -0.26
CA LEU A 164 12.04 -11.94 0.33
C LEU A 164 11.69 -11.35 1.71
N ALA A 165 10.42 -11.22 1.97
CA ALA A 165 9.87 -10.87 3.26
C ALA A 165 8.52 -11.57 3.45
N PRO A 166 8.12 -11.95 4.67
CA PRO A 166 6.81 -12.57 4.90
C PRO A 166 5.67 -11.56 4.81
N VAL A 167 5.93 -10.28 5.08
CA VAL A 167 4.98 -9.17 5.10
C VAL A 167 5.72 -7.86 4.86
N ALA A 168 5.03 -6.84 4.36
CA ALA A 168 5.60 -5.50 4.21
C ALA A 168 4.58 -4.41 4.59
N THR A 169 5.10 -3.26 5.05
CA THR A 169 4.31 -2.03 5.11
C THR A 169 4.17 -1.43 3.72
N ALA A 170 3.07 -0.75 3.51
CA ALA A 170 2.75 -0.07 2.27
C ALA A 170 1.93 1.21 2.54
N THR A 171 1.71 2.05 1.54
CA THR A 171 0.83 3.23 1.65
C THR A 171 -0.10 3.33 0.45
N ASP A 172 -1.26 3.93 0.67
CA ASP A 172 -2.32 4.03 -0.32
C ASP A 172 -2.93 5.44 -0.29
N THR A 173 -2.71 6.18 -1.36
CA THR A 173 -3.24 7.53 -1.56
C THR A 173 -4.34 7.54 -2.63
N GLY A 174 -4.24 6.66 -3.63
CA GLY A 174 -5.21 6.49 -4.70
C GLY A 174 -5.41 5.02 -5.12
N GLY A 175 -4.75 4.08 -4.43
CA GLY A 175 -4.75 2.65 -4.80
C GLY A 175 -3.42 1.95 -4.51
N SER A 176 -2.42 2.68 -4.02
CA SER A 176 -1.02 2.24 -3.97
C SER A 176 -0.68 1.08 -2.99
N ILE A 177 -1.66 0.51 -2.30
CA ILE A 177 -1.60 -0.81 -1.64
C ILE A 177 -2.34 -1.83 -2.48
N ARG A 178 -3.59 -1.53 -2.83
CA ARG A 178 -4.55 -2.47 -3.41
C ARG A 178 -4.20 -2.83 -4.85
N GLN A 179 -3.89 -1.84 -5.68
CA GLN A 179 -3.54 -2.05 -7.09
C GLN A 179 -2.27 -2.93 -7.23
N PRO A 180 -1.12 -2.61 -6.60
CA PRO A 180 0.05 -3.48 -6.71
C PRO A 180 -0.15 -4.84 -6.03
N ALA A 181 -0.95 -4.96 -4.95
CA ALA A 181 -1.29 -6.25 -4.38
C ALA A 181 -2.08 -7.13 -5.37
N ALA A 182 -3.03 -6.56 -6.13
CA ALA A 182 -3.77 -7.26 -7.18
C ALA A 182 -2.85 -7.82 -8.27
N LEU A 183 -1.88 -7.01 -8.72
CA LEU A 183 -0.97 -7.38 -9.81
C LEU A 183 0.14 -8.37 -9.39
N THR A 184 0.27 -8.67 -8.10
CA THR A 184 1.32 -9.55 -7.56
C THR A 184 0.79 -10.71 -6.73
N ASN A 185 -0.52 -11.00 -6.80
CA ASN A 185 -1.18 -12.11 -6.08
C ASN A 185 -1.12 -11.99 -4.56
N LEU A 186 -1.25 -10.78 -4.02
CA LEU A 186 -1.17 -10.51 -2.59
C LEU A 186 -2.48 -9.95 -2.03
N THR A 187 -2.60 -10.05 -0.72
CA THR A 187 -3.61 -9.36 0.07
C THR A 187 -3.04 -8.02 0.53
N GLY A 188 -3.70 -6.92 0.13
CA GLY A 188 -3.30 -5.58 0.54
C GLY A 188 -4.49 -4.83 1.15
N ILE A 189 -4.32 -4.29 2.36
CA ILE A 189 -5.37 -3.54 3.07
C ILE A 189 -4.96 -2.11 3.34
N LYS A 190 -5.79 -1.18 2.86
CA LYS A 190 -5.83 0.22 3.25
C LYS A 190 -6.91 0.40 4.33
N PRO A 191 -6.55 0.70 5.57
CA PRO A 191 -7.56 0.93 6.62
C PRO A 191 -8.32 2.24 6.41
N THR A 192 -9.28 2.50 7.25
CA THR A 192 -9.98 3.79 7.37
C THR A 192 -8.96 4.91 7.57
N TYR A 193 -9.17 6.05 6.89
CA TYR A 193 -8.33 7.23 7.08
C TYR A 193 -8.27 7.63 8.57
N GLY A 194 -7.05 7.79 9.08
CA GLY A 194 -6.79 8.08 10.50
C GLY A 194 -6.74 6.85 11.43
N ARG A 195 -7.01 5.62 10.96
CA ARG A 195 -6.85 4.39 11.76
C ARG A 195 -5.40 4.09 12.09
N VAL A 196 -4.48 4.38 11.17
CA VAL A 196 -3.03 4.25 11.32
C VAL A 196 -2.43 5.64 11.26
N SER A 197 -1.56 5.97 12.21
CA SER A 197 -0.90 7.27 12.29
C SER A 197 -0.07 7.59 11.05
N ARG A 198 -0.11 8.85 10.63
CA ARG A 198 0.69 9.44 9.57
C ARG A 198 1.94 10.16 10.10
N PHE A 199 2.14 10.22 11.42
CA PHE A 199 3.34 10.84 11.99
C PHE A 199 4.61 10.12 11.52
N GLY A 200 5.54 10.87 10.93
CA GLY A 200 6.78 10.34 10.35
C GLY A 200 6.60 9.62 9.01
N MET A 201 5.39 9.58 8.45
CA MET A 201 5.15 9.19 7.07
C MET A 201 5.34 10.42 6.17
N ILE A 202 6.29 10.37 5.23
CA ILE A 202 6.54 11.46 4.30
C ILE A 202 5.33 11.61 3.39
N ALA A 203 4.73 12.82 3.38
CA ALA A 203 3.43 13.05 2.77
C ALA A 203 3.51 13.21 1.24
N PHE A 204 2.56 12.57 0.55
CA PHE A 204 2.15 12.93 -0.80
C PHE A 204 0.94 13.87 -0.74
N ALA A 205 -0.23 13.38 -0.38
CA ALA A 205 -1.49 14.12 -0.28
C ALA A 205 -2.12 13.92 1.10
N SER A 206 -1.97 14.90 1.98
CA SER A 206 -2.22 14.76 3.42
C SER A 206 -3.63 14.32 3.78
N SER A 207 -4.65 14.68 2.97
CA SER A 207 -6.04 14.28 3.22
C SER A 207 -6.42 12.92 2.64
N LEU A 208 -5.47 12.22 1.99
CA LEU A 208 -5.70 10.95 1.29
C LEU A 208 -4.76 9.85 1.74
N ASP A 209 -3.51 10.20 2.09
CA ASP A 209 -2.46 9.24 2.43
C ASP A 209 -2.83 8.36 3.62
N GLN A 210 -2.66 7.05 3.48
CA GLN A 210 -2.90 6.10 4.55
C GLN A 210 -1.86 4.98 4.53
N GLY A 211 -1.27 4.69 5.69
CA GLY A 211 -0.42 3.50 5.89
C GLY A 211 -1.25 2.23 6.01
N GLY A 212 -0.72 1.12 5.53
CA GLY A 212 -1.34 -0.19 5.63
C GLY A 212 -0.35 -1.32 5.34
N VAL A 213 -0.87 -2.49 5.00
CA VAL A 213 -0.13 -3.75 4.97
C VAL A 213 -0.34 -4.47 3.65
N VAL A 214 0.72 -5.14 3.17
CA VAL A 214 0.65 -6.18 2.15
C VAL A 214 1.22 -7.48 2.69
N ALA A 215 0.48 -8.57 2.51
CA ALA A 215 0.80 -9.91 2.99
C ALA A 215 0.24 -10.95 2.01
N ARG A 216 0.57 -12.23 2.18
CA ARG A 216 -0.03 -13.28 1.36
C ARG A 216 -1.47 -13.58 1.74
N SER A 217 -1.80 -13.51 3.02
CA SER A 217 -3.14 -13.83 3.53
C SER A 217 -3.77 -12.68 4.31
N ALA A 218 -5.10 -12.72 4.43
CA ALA A 218 -5.86 -11.80 5.28
C ALA A 218 -5.52 -11.99 6.77
N GLU A 219 -5.22 -13.22 7.21
CA GLU A 219 -4.78 -13.50 8.57
C GLU A 219 -3.45 -12.81 8.86
N ASP A 220 -2.45 -12.94 7.97
CA ASP A 220 -1.15 -12.28 8.14
C ASP A 220 -1.29 -10.76 8.12
N ALA A 221 -2.14 -10.21 7.24
CA ALA A 221 -2.44 -8.78 7.20
C ALA A 221 -3.10 -8.28 8.50
N ALA A 222 -4.00 -9.07 9.10
CA ALA A 222 -4.67 -8.74 10.34
C ALA A 222 -3.68 -8.61 11.52
N TYR A 223 -2.71 -9.52 11.66
CA TYR A 223 -1.69 -9.43 12.70
C TYR A 223 -0.93 -8.10 12.67
N VAL A 224 -0.47 -7.70 11.50
CA VAL A 224 0.35 -6.50 11.34
C VAL A 224 -0.49 -5.23 11.42
N LEU A 225 -1.68 -5.22 10.78
CA LEU A 225 -2.58 -4.08 10.87
C LEU A 225 -3.04 -3.81 12.31
N GLN A 226 -3.33 -4.87 13.09
CA GLN A 226 -3.66 -4.75 14.51
C GLN A 226 -2.55 -4.02 15.27
N ALA A 227 -1.29 -4.42 15.04
CA ALA A 227 -0.15 -3.85 15.73
C ALA A 227 0.12 -2.38 15.36
N MET A 228 -0.10 -1.98 14.09
CA MET A 228 0.18 -0.61 13.65
C MET A 228 -0.99 0.38 13.82
N SER A 229 -2.18 -0.13 14.16
CA SER A 229 -3.39 0.69 14.35
C SER A 229 -3.45 1.38 15.73
N GLY A 230 -4.31 2.40 15.84
CA GLY A 230 -4.66 3.08 17.09
C GLY A 230 -4.37 4.58 17.08
N PHE A 231 -4.92 5.27 18.08
CA PHE A 231 -4.79 6.72 18.23
C PHE A 231 -3.33 7.14 18.48
N ASP A 232 -2.95 8.25 17.85
CA ASP A 232 -1.66 8.88 18.02
C ASP A 232 -1.83 10.41 18.19
N PRO A 233 -1.48 10.99 19.35
CA PRO A 233 -1.60 12.43 19.58
C PRO A 233 -0.61 13.25 18.73
N LEU A 234 0.39 12.62 18.11
CA LEU A 234 1.34 13.30 17.21
C LEU A 234 0.78 13.50 15.81
N ASP A 235 -0.32 12.85 15.46
CA ASP A 235 -1.02 13.00 14.18
C ASP A 235 -2.42 13.58 14.40
N SER A 236 -2.61 14.84 14.03
CA SER A 236 -3.89 15.54 14.16
C SER A 236 -5.04 14.91 13.36
N THR A 237 -4.74 14.01 12.44
CA THR A 237 -5.73 13.27 11.64
C THR A 237 -6.01 11.87 12.20
N SER A 238 -5.29 11.44 13.23
CA SER A 238 -5.49 10.14 13.88
C SER A 238 -6.85 10.07 14.55
N ALA A 239 -7.59 8.99 14.31
CA ALA A 239 -8.92 8.79 14.88
C ALA A 239 -8.82 8.31 16.33
N ASP A 240 -9.35 9.10 17.27
CA ASP A 240 -9.48 8.69 18.67
C ASP A 240 -10.65 7.71 18.81
N ARG A 241 -10.37 6.46 18.47
CA ARG A 241 -11.32 5.37 18.50
C ARG A 241 -10.62 4.05 18.81
N PRO A 242 -11.16 3.20 19.68
CA PRO A 242 -10.64 1.86 19.95
C PRO A 242 -10.44 1.05 18.66
N VAL A 243 -9.43 0.22 18.68
CA VAL A 243 -9.18 -0.75 17.58
C VAL A 243 -9.93 -2.03 17.93
N ASP A 244 -10.77 -2.50 17.00
CA ASP A 244 -11.43 -3.78 17.14
C ASP A 244 -10.39 -4.91 17.13
N ASP A 245 -10.70 -6.06 17.73
CA ASP A 245 -9.86 -7.25 17.59
C ASP A 245 -10.00 -7.80 16.17
N LEU A 246 -9.01 -7.47 15.33
CA LEU A 246 -9.00 -7.86 13.92
C LEU A 246 -8.83 -9.37 13.76
N LEU A 247 -8.16 -10.05 14.70
CA LEU A 247 -7.95 -11.50 14.66
C LEU A 247 -9.23 -12.25 15.05
N ALA A 248 -9.94 -11.81 16.06
CA ALA A 248 -11.26 -12.35 16.40
C ALA A 248 -12.24 -12.15 15.24
N GLY A 249 -12.15 -11.03 14.53
CA GLY A 249 -12.97 -10.72 13.35
C GLY A 249 -12.84 -11.72 12.20
N LEU A 250 -11.73 -12.46 12.08
CA LEU A 250 -11.51 -13.47 11.04
C LEU A 250 -12.52 -14.62 11.09
N GLN A 251 -13.11 -14.88 12.25
CA GLN A 251 -14.06 -15.97 12.47
C GLN A 251 -15.52 -15.53 12.27
N HIS A 252 -15.80 -14.27 11.97
CA HIS A 252 -17.15 -13.80 11.75
C HIS A 252 -17.77 -14.43 10.50
N PRO A 253 -19.00 -14.96 10.56
CA PRO A 253 -19.61 -15.66 9.44
C PRO A 253 -19.91 -14.72 8.27
N ILE A 254 -19.72 -15.22 7.05
CA ILE A 254 -20.12 -14.52 5.79
C ILE A 254 -21.62 -14.67 5.56
N SER A 255 -22.22 -15.76 6.05
CA SER A 255 -23.62 -16.08 5.80
C SER A 255 -24.55 -14.93 6.17
N GLY A 256 -25.40 -14.55 5.22
CA GLY A 256 -26.36 -13.45 5.37
C GLY A 256 -25.82 -12.05 5.10
N LEU A 257 -24.49 -11.87 4.92
CA LEU A 257 -23.94 -10.57 4.56
C LEU A 257 -24.41 -10.13 3.17
N LYS A 258 -24.81 -8.88 3.06
CA LYS A 258 -25.15 -8.25 1.78
C LYS A 258 -23.92 -7.57 1.20
N ILE A 259 -23.54 -7.96 -0.02
CA ILE A 259 -22.42 -7.39 -0.77
C ILE A 259 -22.96 -6.61 -1.95
N GLY A 260 -22.71 -5.31 -1.99
CA GLY A 260 -23.12 -4.41 -3.05
C GLY A 260 -22.22 -4.55 -4.28
N LEU A 261 -22.82 -4.62 -5.46
CA LEU A 261 -22.12 -4.61 -6.75
C LEU A 261 -22.47 -3.30 -7.48
N PRO A 262 -21.62 -2.27 -7.46
CA PRO A 262 -21.87 -1.02 -8.16
C PRO A 262 -21.73 -1.20 -9.67
N ALA A 263 -22.78 -0.90 -10.43
CA ALA A 263 -22.75 -1.03 -11.89
C ALA A 263 -21.60 -0.20 -12.52
N GLU A 264 -21.26 0.93 -11.93
CA GLU A 264 -20.20 1.85 -12.36
C GLU A 264 -18.79 1.23 -12.37
N PHE A 265 -18.57 0.15 -11.59
CA PHE A 265 -17.30 -0.57 -11.56
C PHE A 265 -17.29 -1.83 -12.42
N PHE A 266 -18.38 -2.14 -13.09
CA PHE A 266 -18.54 -3.32 -13.95
C PHE A 266 -18.85 -2.96 -15.42
N GLY A 267 -18.63 -1.70 -15.81
CA GLY A 267 -18.86 -1.19 -17.15
C GLY A 267 -17.76 -1.54 -18.16
N ASP A 268 -17.80 -0.84 -19.29
CA ASP A 268 -16.81 -0.95 -20.37
C ASP A 268 -15.41 -0.56 -19.90
N GLY A 269 -14.38 -1.15 -20.52
CA GLY A 269 -12.97 -0.89 -20.19
C GLY A 269 -12.31 -1.91 -19.25
N MET A 270 -13.07 -2.85 -18.69
CA MET A 270 -12.53 -4.01 -17.99
C MET A 270 -12.23 -5.16 -18.97
N ALA A 271 -11.03 -5.73 -18.89
CA ALA A 271 -10.66 -6.89 -19.71
C ALA A 271 -11.59 -8.08 -19.44
N VAL A 272 -11.97 -8.81 -20.50
CA VAL A 272 -12.89 -9.95 -20.42
C VAL A 272 -12.40 -11.03 -19.46
N GLY A 273 -11.08 -11.30 -19.46
CA GLY A 273 -10.46 -12.25 -18.54
C GLY A 273 -10.62 -11.85 -17.07
N VAL A 274 -10.41 -10.57 -16.77
CA VAL A 274 -10.61 -10.01 -15.40
C VAL A 274 -12.08 -10.14 -15.01
N ARG A 275 -13.01 -9.79 -15.88
CA ARG A 275 -14.45 -9.95 -15.64
C ARG A 275 -14.80 -11.39 -15.27
N THR A 276 -14.30 -12.36 -16.03
CA THR A 276 -14.56 -13.78 -15.79
C THR A 276 -14.08 -14.22 -14.40
N VAL A 277 -12.88 -13.79 -13.99
CA VAL A 277 -12.31 -14.10 -12.67
C VAL A 277 -13.17 -13.47 -11.56
N ILE A 278 -13.58 -12.22 -11.71
CA ILE A 278 -14.41 -11.52 -10.72
C ILE A 278 -15.78 -12.16 -10.59
N ASP A 279 -16.43 -12.52 -11.71
CA ASP A 279 -17.71 -13.21 -11.68
C ASP A 279 -17.64 -14.60 -10.98
N ALA A 280 -16.52 -15.30 -11.13
CA ALA A 280 -16.26 -16.54 -10.39
C ALA A 280 -16.05 -16.31 -8.88
N ALA A 281 -15.36 -15.22 -8.52
CA ALA A 281 -15.18 -14.82 -7.12
C ALA A 281 -16.50 -14.44 -6.45
N ILE A 282 -17.40 -13.74 -7.15
CA ILE A 282 -18.74 -13.42 -6.67
C ILE A 282 -19.52 -14.72 -6.36
N LYS A 283 -19.51 -15.69 -7.28
CA LYS A 283 -20.17 -16.99 -7.07
C LYS A 283 -19.59 -17.74 -5.87
N THR A 284 -18.28 -17.65 -5.65
CA THR A 284 -17.65 -18.26 -4.45
C THR A 284 -18.18 -17.61 -3.17
N LEU A 285 -18.26 -16.28 -3.10
CA LEU A 285 -18.81 -15.57 -1.93
C LEU A 285 -20.28 -15.92 -1.71
N GLU A 286 -21.08 -16.04 -2.77
CA GLU A 286 -22.47 -16.50 -2.70
C GLU A 286 -22.57 -17.93 -2.16
N SER A 287 -21.68 -18.84 -2.59
CA SER A 287 -21.63 -20.22 -2.07
C SER A 287 -21.28 -20.29 -0.58
N LEU A 288 -20.56 -19.29 -0.06
CA LEU A 288 -20.27 -19.11 1.36
C LEU A 288 -21.44 -18.47 2.15
N GLY A 289 -22.55 -18.15 1.46
CA GLY A 289 -23.78 -17.63 2.07
C GLY A 289 -23.94 -16.12 2.02
N ALA A 290 -23.07 -15.38 1.34
CA ALA A 290 -23.26 -13.97 1.07
C ALA A 290 -24.40 -13.75 0.05
N ARG A 291 -25.00 -12.56 0.05
CA ARG A 291 -26.01 -12.14 -0.90
C ARG A 291 -25.49 -10.95 -1.69
N CYS A 292 -25.12 -11.18 -2.96
CA CYS A 292 -24.71 -10.09 -3.85
C CYS A 292 -25.96 -9.36 -4.41
N VAL A 293 -25.97 -8.03 -4.28
CA VAL A 293 -27.09 -7.17 -4.70
C VAL A 293 -26.58 -5.95 -5.47
N PRO A 294 -27.30 -5.45 -6.47
CA PRO A 294 -26.90 -4.23 -7.16
C PRO A 294 -26.99 -3.02 -6.23
N VAL A 295 -26.03 -2.11 -6.34
CA VAL A 295 -26.02 -0.80 -5.70
C VAL A 295 -25.56 0.25 -6.71
N GLN A 296 -25.71 1.53 -6.39
CA GLN A 296 -25.31 2.63 -7.26
C GLN A 296 -24.32 3.56 -6.56
N LEU A 297 -23.30 3.99 -7.29
CA LEU A 297 -22.32 5.00 -6.88
C LEU A 297 -22.24 6.07 -7.99
N PRO A 298 -23.29 6.88 -8.21
CA PRO A 298 -23.46 7.70 -9.41
C PRO A 298 -22.36 8.74 -9.62
N ASN A 299 -21.65 9.13 -8.56
CA ASN A 299 -20.53 10.07 -8.64
C ASN A 299 -19.16 9.36 -8.74
N ALA A 300 -19.08 8.02 -8.70
CA ALA A 300 -17.82 7.27 -8.80
C ALA A 300 -17.04 7.58 -10.10
N PRO A 301 -17.65 7.78 -11.28
CA PRO A 301 -16.96 8.19 -12.51
C PRO A 301 -16.19 9.52 -12.39
N LEU A 302 -16.56 10.38 -11.44
CA LEU A 302 -15.86 11.63 -11.16
C LEU A 302 -14.63 11.47 -10.26
N SER A 303 -14.32 10.25 -9.81
CA SER A 303 -13.24 10.03 -8.84
C SER A 303 -11.86 10.37 -9.40
N VAL A 304 -11.55 9.93 -10.62
CA VAL A 304 -10.25 10.19 -11.26
C VAL A 304 -10.02 11.71 -11.45
N PRO A 305 -10.89 12.47 -12.11
CA PRO A 305 -10.68 13.92 -12.26
C PRO A 305 -10.63 14.64 -10.91
N THR A 306 -11.44 14.25 -9.93
CA THR A 306 -11.42 14.85 -8.59
C THR A 306 -10.07 14.60 -7.89
N TYR A 307 -9.56 13.37 -7.96
CA TYR A 307 -8.29 13.00 -7.36
C TYR A 307 -7.12 13.79 -7.97
N TYR A 308 -7.09 13.92 -9.31
CA TYR A 308 -6.00 14.62 -10.01
C TYR A 308 -6.08 16.16 -9.91
N VAL A 309 -7.09 16.69 -9.22
CA VAL A 309 -7.09 18.07 -8.72
C VAL A 309 -6.63 18.12 -7.27
N VAL A 310 -7.22 17.29 -6.38
CA VAL A 310 -6.94 17.34 -4.94
C VAL A 310 -5.52 16.88 -4.61
N ALA A 311 -5.11 15.72 -5.11
CA ALA A 311 -3.81 15.15 -4.76
C ALA A 311 -2.62 15.99 -5.26
N PRO A 312 -2.57 16.48 -6.51
CA PRO A 312 -1.53 17.40 -6.95
C PRO A 312 -1.53 18.74 -6.19
N ALA A 313 -2.69 19.30 -5.85
CA ALA A 313 -2.78 20.50 -5.03
C ALA A 313 -2.09 20.33 -3.66
N GLU A 314 -2.40 19.23 -2.98
CA GLU A 314 -1.79 18.90 -1.69
C GLU A 314 -0.30 18.55 -1.84
N ALA A 315 0.10 17.85 -2.92
CA ALA A 315 1.49 17.53 -3.24
C ALA A 315 2.32 18.80 -3.43
N SER A 316 1.83 19.78 -4.20
CA SER A 316 2.56 21.03 -4.42
C SER A 316 2.83 21.77 -3.12
N SER A 317 1.89 21.77 -2.19
CA SER A 317 2.03 22.33 -0.85
C SER A 317 3.00 21.51 0.01
N ASN A 318 2.83 20.19 0.08
CA ASN A 318 3.65 19.31 0.90
C ASN A 318 5.12 19.27 0.46
N LEU A 319 5.38 19.24 -0.85
CA LEU A 319 6.73 19.15 -1.39
C LEU A 319 7.44 20.50 -1.53
N SER A 320 6.78 21.62 -1.17
CA SER A 320 7.39 22.97 -1.14
C SER A 320 8.55 23.06 -0.14
N ARG A 321 8.54 22.20 0.90
CA ARG A 321 9.59 22.15 1.93
C ARG A 321 10.93 21.61 1.43
N TYR A 322 10.94 20.89 0.33
CA TYR A 322 12.16 20.32 -0.26
C TYR A 322 12.76 21.33 -1.24
N ASP A 323 13.60 22.19 -0.74
CA ASP A 323 14.10 23.38 -1.45
C ASP A 323 15.62 23.39 -1.70
N GLY A 324 16.34 22.38 -1.15
CA GLY A 324 17.79 22.29 -1.23
C GLY A 324 18.53 23.32 -0.35
N VAL A 325 17.81 24.07 0.49
CA VAL A 325 18.38 25.04 1.42
C VAL A 325 18.47 24.46 2.83
N ARG A 326 17.32 24.03 3.37
CA ARG A 326 17.24 23.44 4.71
C ARG A 326 17.62 21.96 4.71
N PHE A 327 17.13 21.22 3.72
CA PHE A 327 17.43 19.79 3.49
C PHE A 327 17.07 19.41 2.06
N GLY A 328 17.44 18.20 1.68
CA GLY A 328 17.23 17.67 0.33
C GLY A 328 18.42 17.93 -0.59
N HIS A 329 18.27 17.47 -1.85
CA HIS A 329 19.27 17.69 -2.89
C HIS A 329 19.52 19.19 -3.09
N ARG A 330 20.81 19.58 -3.11
CA ARG A 330 21.25 20.94 -3.37
C ARG A 330 22.11 20.98 -4.63
N ALA A 331 21.69 21.75 -5.61
CA ALA A 331 22.43 21.95 -6.85
C ALA A 331 23.74 22.70 -6.61
N GLU A 332 24.76 22.33 -7.40
CA GLU A 332 26.07 22.98 -7.37
C GLU A 332 26.20 24.02 -8.48
N GLY A 333 27.17 24.91 -8.35
CA GLY A 333 27.50 25.91 -9.39
C GLY A 333 26.39 26.94 -9.64
N VAL A 334 25.59 27.25 -8.63
CA VAL A 334 24.50 28.24 -8.69
C VAL A 334 25.00 29.66 -8.44
N LYS A 335 24.43 30.63 -9.12
CA LYS A 335 24.87 32.07 -9.07
C LYS A 335 24.09 32.91 -8.08
N ASN A 336 22.83 32.53 -7.79
CA ASN A 336 21.93 33.27 -6.91
C ASN A 336 20.88 32.32 -6.31
N LEU A 337 20.04 32.88 -5.40
CA LEU A 337 19.03 32.12 -4.66
C LEU A 337 17.94 31.53 -5.57
N GLU A 338 17.51 32.28 -6.57
CA GLU A 338 16.49 31.82 -7.53
C GLU A 338 16.99 30.60 -8.33
N GLU A 339 18.23 30.70 -8.81
CA GLU A 339 18.86 29.58 -9.54
C GLU A 339 19.06 28.36 -8.61
N LEU A 340 19.40 28.58 -7.34
CA LEU A 340 19.50 27.51 -6.35
C LEU A 340 18.18 26.74 -6.21
N TYR A 341 17.05 27.43 -6.01
CA TYR A 341 15.75 26.78 -5.92
C TYR A 341 15.37 26.04 -7.20
N LYS A 342 15.49 26.70 -8.35
CA LYS A 342 15.12 26.12 -9.66
C LYS A 342 15.92 24.87 -9.96
N LYS A 343 17.24 24.93 -9.84
CA LYS A 343 18.13 23.80 -10.14
C LYS A 343 17.96 22.67 -9.12
N SER A 344 17.96 22.97 -7.82
CA SER A 344 17.84 21.94 -6.79
C SER A 344 16.54 21.13 -6.94
N ARG A 345 15.42 21.81 -7.19
CA ARG A 345 14.13 21.16 -7.39
C ARG A 345 14.04 20.46 -8.75
N GLY A 346 14.56 21.08 -9.81
CA GLY A 346 14.58 20.48 -11.14
C GLY A 346 15.47 19.23 -11.26
N GLU A 347 16.60 19.20 -10.54
CA GLU A 347 17.49 18.05 -10.49
C GLU A 347 17.05 16.96 -9.50
N GLY A 348 16.41 17.39 -8.40
CA GLY A 348 16.07 16.53 -7.27
C GLY A 348 14.77 15.75 -7.46
N PHE A 349 13.80 16.31 -8.19
CA PHE A 349 12.52 15.64 -8.48
C PHE A 349 12.49 15.04 -9.87
N GLY A 350 11.94 13.85 -9.99
CA GLY A 350 11.65 13.19 -11.26
C GLY A 350 10.47 13.83 -12.01
N ALA A 351 10.32 13.47 -13.29
CA ALA A 351 9.37 14.10 -14.20
C ALA A 351 7.91 14.04 -13.74
N GLU A 352 7.46 12.90 -13.18
CA GLU A 352 6.08 12.75 -12.70
C GLU A 352 5.80 13.61 -11.48
N VAL A 353 6.72 13.70 -10.54
CA VAL A 353 6.60 14.56 -9.35
C VAL A 353 6.58 16.03 -9.77
N GLN A 354 7.46 16.45 -10.70
CA GLN A 354 7.45 17.80 -11.25
C GLN A 354 6.11 18.13 -11.92
N ARG A 355 5.57 17.21 -12.73
CA ARG A 355 4.25 17.37 -13.38
C ARG A 355 3.16 17.62 -12.34
N ARG A 356 3.08 16.79 -11.29
CA ARG A 356 2.06 16.95 -10.23
C ARG A 356 2.23 18.21 -9.41
N ILE A 357 3.46 18.64 -9.12
CA ILE A 357 3.72 19.93 -8.46
C ILE A 357 3.23 21.08 -9.33
N MET A 358 3.50 21.05 -10.65
CA MET A 358 3.02 22.08 -11.58
C MET A 358 1.51 22.12 -11.68
N MET A 359 0.85 20.96 -11.82
CA MET A 359 -0.61 20.86 -11.82
C MET A 359 -1.21 21.42 -10.52
N GLY A 360 -0.64 21.03 -9.37
CA GLY A 360 -1.09 21.51 -8.07
C GLY A 360 -0.92 23.02 -7.90
N THR A 361 0.20 23.56 -8.31
CA THR A 361 0.45 25.02 -8.29
C THR A 361 -0.56 25.76 -9.16
N TYR A 362 -0.89 25.22 -10.33
CA TYR A 362 -1.88 25.81 -11.24
C TYR A 362 -3.28 25.84 -10.61
N VAL A 363 -3.77 24.72 -10.09
CA VAL A 363 -5.14 24.63 -9.51
C VAL A 363 -5.29 25.41 -8.21
N LEU A 364 -4.18 25.74 -7.52
CA LEU A 364 -4.19 26.57 -6.33
C LEU A 364 -3.96 28.07 -6.62
N SER A 365 -3.67 28.43 -7.87
CA SER A 365 -3.38 29.82 -8.24
C SER A 365 -4.65 30.70 -8.23
N HIS A 366 -4.43 32.03 -8.17
CA HIS A 366 -5.51 33.00 -8.14
C HIS A 366 -6.44 32.88 -9.36
N GLY A 367 -7.75 32.88 -9.13
CA GLY A 367 -8.78 32.69 -10.13
C GLY A 367 -9.11 31.21 -10.47
N TYR A 368 -8.23 30.24 -10.13
CA TYR A 368 -8.46 28.82 -10.39
C TYR A 368 -8.82 28.02 -9.13
N TYR A 369 -8.47 28.52 -7.94
CA TYR A 369 -8.74 27.86 -6.68
C TYR A 369 -10.22 27.48 -6.49
N ASP A 370 -11.13 28.44 -6.70
CA ASP A 370 -12.57 28.19 -6.56
C ASP A 370 -13.12 27.29 -7.67
N ALA A 371 -12.64 27.48 -8.90
CA ALA A 371 -13.11 26.74 -10.06
C ALA A 371 -12.66 25.27 -10.06
N TYR A 372 -11.47 24.97 -9.53
CA TYR A 372 -10.92 23.62 -9.53
C TYR A 372 -10.88 23.01 -8.14
N TYR A 373 -10.12 23.58 -7.20
CA TYR A 373 -9.88 22.93 -5.91
C TYR A 373 -11.14 22.85 -5.05
N LEU A 374 -11.87 23.96 -4.87
CA LEU A 374 -13.12 23.95 -4.12
C LEU A 374 -14.19 23.09 -4.79
N GLN A 375 -14.26 23.11 -6.12
CA GLN A 375 -15.19 22.27 -6.85
C GLN A 375 -14.86 20.78 -6.66
N ALA A 376 -13.59 20.40 -6.74
CA ALA A 376 -13.14 19.04 -6.47
C ALA A 376 -13.48 18.58 -5.04
N GLN A 377 -13.33 19.46 -4.02
CA GLN A 377 -13.74 19.15 -2.65
C GLN A 377 -15.26 18.93 -2.52
N LYS A 378 -16.08 19.67 -3.26
CA LYS A 378 -17.54 19.45 -3.31
C LYS A 378 -17.87 18.12 -3.96
N VAL A 379 -17.23 17.76 -5.08
CA VAL A 379 -17.42 16.46 -5.74
C VAL A 379 -16.94 15.32 -4.83
N ARG A 380 -15.80 15.47 -4.16
CA ARG A 380 -15.32 14.51 -3.14
C ARG A 380 -16.38 14.21 -2.10
N ARG A 381 -17.09 15.25 -1.62
CA ARG A 381 -18.20 15.06 -0.66
C ARG A 381 -19.37 14.28 -1.27
N LEU A 382 -19.70 14.48 -2.55
CA LEU A 382 -20.74 13.70 -3.24
C LEU A 382 -20.33 12.22 -3.35
N ILE A 383 -19.09 11.93 -3.74
CA ILE A 383 -18.55 10.56 -3.79
C ILE A 383 -18.64 9.89 -2.40
N SER A 384 -18.22 10.59 -1.34
CA SER A 384 -18.34 10.05 0.02
C SER A 384 -19.78 9.79 0.44
N ARG A 385 -20.73 10.62 -0.03
CA ARG A 385 -22.16 10.45 0.22
C ARG A 385 -22.73 9.23 -0.49
N ASP A 386 -22.30 8.93 -1.71
CA ASP A 386 -22.72 7.72 -2.42
C ASP A 386 -22.39 6.47 -1.62
N PHE A 387 -21.14 6.35 -1.13
CA PHE A 387 -20.73 5.23 -0.27
C PHE A 387 -21.57 5.15 1.01
N LYS A 388 -21.81 6.29 1.67
CA LYS A 388 -22.63 6.31 2.88
C LYS A 388 -24.05 5.78 2.62
N GLN A 389 -24.68 6.18 1.50
CA GLN A 389 -26.01 5.72 1.11
C GLN A 389 -26.00 4.24 0.71
N ALA A 390 -24.96 3.77 0.03
CA ALA A 390 -24.82 2.35 -0.30
C ALA A 390 -24.68 1.49 0.96
N PHE A 391 -23.90 1.92 1.95
CA PHE A 391 -23.75 1.19 3.24
C PHE A 391 -24.99 1.24 4.15
N GLU A 392 -26.02 2.00 3.83
CA GLU A 392 -27.34 1.87 4.48
C GLU A 392 -28.09 0.62 3.98
N GLN A 393 -27.70 0.04 2.84
CA GLN A 393 -28.37 -1.08 2.17
C GLN A 393 -27.54 -2.37 2.22
N VAL A 394 -26.20 -2.26 2.26
CA VAL A 394 -25.27 -3.38 2.18
C VAL A 394 -24.17 -3.29 3.24
N ASP A 395 -23.60 -4.44 3.57
CA ASP A 395 -22.54 -4.55 4.58
C ASP A 395 -21.15 -4.22 4.00
N LEU A 396 -20.90 -4.63 2.75
CA LEU A 396 -19.68 -4.43 2.00
C LEU A 396 -20.01 -4.11 0.55
N ILE A 397 -19.03 -3.54 -0.15
CA ILE A 397 -19.06 -3.34 -1.60
C ILE A 397 -17.92 -4.14 -2.21
N LEU A 398 -18.19 -4.80 -3.34
CA LEU A 398 -17.24 -5.57 -4.12
C LEU A 398 -17.03 -4.93 -5.50
N ALA A 399 -15.78 -4.91 -5.94
CA ALA A 399 -15.37 -4.44 -7.25
C ALA A 399 -14.15 -5.21 -7.76
N PRO A 400 -13.79 -5.15 -9.05
CA PRO A 400 -12.43 -5.48 -9.48
C PRO A 400 -11.45 -4.49 -8.85
N THR A 401 -10.18 -4.89 -8.68
CA THR A 401 -9.15 -3.96 -8.20
C THR A 401 -8.52 -3.18 -9.35
N THR A 402 -8.29 -3.84 -10.48
CA THR A 402 -7.67 -3.27 -11.69
C THR A 402 -8.49 -3.60 -12.92
N THR A 403 -8.33 -2.82 -13.99
CA THR A 403 -9.02 -3.04 -15.26
C THR A 403 -8.47 -4.22 -16.05
N ASP A 404 -7.17 -4.53 -15.85
CA ASP A 404 -6.44 -5.59 -16.53
C ASP A 404 -5.36 -6.18 -15.61
N VAL A 405 -4.66 -7.19 -16.07
CA VAL A 405 -3.46 -7.74 -15.46
C VAL A 405 -2.26 -6.78 -15.59
N ALA A 406 -1.13 -7.11 -14.97
CA ALA A 406 0.08 -6.29 -15.04
C ALA A 406 0.51 -6.01 -16.50
N PHE A 407 0.73 -4.76 -16.84
CA PHE A 407 1.20 -4.31 -18.16
C PHE A 407 2.73 -4.34 -18.25
N ARG A 408 3.28 -4.24 -19.47
CA ARG A 408 4.73 -4.25 -19.71
C ARG A 408 5.38 -2.91 -19.39
N PHE A 409 6.67 -2.94 -19.04
CA PHE A 409 7.45 -1.70 -18.91
C PHE A 409 7.37 -0.84 -20.16
N GLY A 410 7.22 0.47 -19.99
CA GLY A 410 7.14 1.46 -21.05
C GLY A 410 5.79 1.53 -21.80
N GLU A 411 4.87 0.58 -21.55
CA GLU A 411 3.61 0.51 -22.30
C GLU A 411 2.69 1.74 -22.11
N LYS A 412 2.77 2.38 -20.94
CA LYS A 412 1.94 3.55 -20.57
C LYS A 412 2.74 4.81 -20.25
N THR A 413 4.04 4.81 -20.49
CA THR A 413 4.94 5.92 -20.07
C THR A 413 4.61 7.22 -20.81
N ASP A 414 4.24 7.12 -22.09
CA ASP A 414 3.95 8.29 -22.93
C ASP A 414 2.49 8.77 -22.85
N ASP A 415 1.61 8.03 -22.13
CA ASP A 415 0.23 8.40 -21.90
C ASP A 415 -0.12 8.48 -20.40
N PRO A 416 0.05 9.66 -19.79
CA PRO A 416 -0.28 9.86 -18.38
C PRO A 416 -1.76 9.53 -18.04
N VAL A 417 -2.69 9.75 -18.96
CA VAL A 417 -4.11 9.44 -18.73
C VAL A 417 -4.35 7.94 -18.67
N ALA A 418 -3.75 7.17 -19.58
CA ALA A 418 -3.80 5.70 -19.55
C ALA A 418 -3.16 5.15 -18.26
N MET A 419 -2.06 5.78 -17.78
CA MET A 419 -1.46 5.44 -16.48
C MET A 419 -2.44 5.73 -15.33
N TYR A 420 -3.09 6.88 -15.32
CA TYR A 420 -4.02 7.30 -14.25
C TYR A 420 -5.29 6.44 -14.18
N LEU A 421 -5.74 5.89 -15.31
CA LEU A 421 -6.88 4.99 -15.36
C LEU A 421 -6.62 3.60 -14.76
N ASN A 422 -5.37 3.24 -14.43
CA ASN A 422 -5.11 2.01 -13.69
C ASN A 422 -5.73 2.02 -12.28
N ASP A 423 -5.97 3.20 -11.72
CA ASP A 423 -6.51 3.38 -10.36
C ASP A 423 -8.01 3.71 -10.36
N VAL A 424 -8.71 3.56 -11.50
CA VAL A 424 -10.12 3.94 -11.66
C VAL A 424 -11.05 3.31 -10.63
N TYR A 425 -10.78 2.07 -10.21
CA TYR A 425 -11.58 1.33 -9.24
C TYR A 425 -11.14 1.54 -7.78
N THR A 426 -9.96 2.14 -7.56
CA THR A 426 -9.41 2.28 -6.20
C THR A 426 -9.55 3.68 -5.61
N ILE A 427 -9.47 4.72 -6.44
CA ILE A 427 -9.44 6.14 -6.03
C ILE A 427 -10.67 6.54 -5.20
N ALA A 428 -11.86 6.07 -5.57
CA ALA A 428 -13.10 6.46 -4.91
C ALA A 428 -13.08 6.18 -3.39
N ALA A 429 -12.52 5.04 -2.98
CA ALA A 429 -12.37 4.67 -1.57
C ALA A 429 -11.41 5.61 -0.80
N ASN A 430 -10.37 6.15 -1.46
CA ASN A 430 -9.48 7.15 -0.86
C ASN A 430 -10.18 8.49 -0.68
N LEU A 431 -10.89 8.96 -1.70
CA LEU A 431 -11.66 10.21 -1.64
C LEU A 431 -12.73 10.15 -0.54
N ALA A 432 -13.37 9.01 -0.37
CA ALA A 432 -14.34 8.76 0.69
C ALA A 432 -13.69 8.54 2.07
N GLY A 433 -12.43 8.14 2.15
CA GLY A 433 -11.72 7.84 3.41
C GLY A 433 -12.09 6.49 4.05
N ILE A 434 -12.82 5.63 3.35
CA ILE A 434 -13.28 4.31 3.83
C ILE A 434 -12.19 3.25 3.73
N PRO A 435 -12.24 2.17 4.55
CA PRO A 435 -11.31 1.06 4.43
C PRO A 435 -11.60 0.24 3.16
N ALA A 436 -10.55 -0.26 2.54
CA ALA A 436 -10.64 -1.11 1.37
C ALA A 436 -9.45 -2.07 1.28
N MET A 437 -9.66 -3.23 0.68
CA MET A 437 -8.60 -4.22 0.50
C MET A 437 -8.70 -4.90 -0.87
N SER A 438 -7.56 -5.36 -1.37
CA SER A 438 -7.46 -6.28 -2.50
C SER A 438 -7.01 -7.64 -2.00
N LEU A 439 -7.54 -8.69 -2.60
CA LEU A 439 -7.15 -10.08 -2.33
C LEU A 439 -7.09 -10.88 -3.63
N PRO A 440 -6.26 -11.94 -3.69
CA PRO A 440 -6.14 -12.81 -4.86
C PRO A 440 -7.47 -13.46 -5.24
N ALA A 441 -7.88 -13.32 -6.52
CA ALA A 441 -9.13 -13.86 -7.03
C ALA A 441 -8.95 -14.93 -8.11
N GLY A 442 -7.79 -14.98 -8.76
CA GLY A 442 -7.49 -15.90 -9.85
C GLY A 442 -6.39 -15.39 -10.77
N PHE A 443 -6.31 -15.97 -11.96
CA PHE A 443 -5.29 -15.66 -12.95
C PHE A 443 -5.89 -15.54 -14.34
N VAL A 444 -5.30 -14.67 -15.16
CA VAL A 444 -5.51 -14.56 -16.61
C VAL A 444 -4.16 -14.71 -17.28
N ASP A 445 -4.00 -15.70 -18.14
CA ASP A 445 -2.74 -16.02 -18.84
C ASP A 445 -1.52 -16.16 -17.91
N GLY A 446 -1.75 -16.71 -16.70
CA GLY A 446 -0.72 -16.89 -15.69
C GLY A 446 -0.39 -15.64 -14.87
N LEU A 447 -1.07 -14.52 -15.10
CA LEU A 447 -0.90 -13.26 -14.36
C LEU A 447 -2.03 -13.06 -13.35
N PRO A 448 -1.71 -12.56 -12.14
CA PRO A 448 -2.68 -12.39 -11.07
C PRO A 448 -3.79 -11.38 -11.37
N VAL A 449 -4.97 -11.65 -10.81
CA VAL A 449 -6.12 -10.75 -10.75
C VAL A 449 -6.57 -10.59 -9.30
N GLY A 450 -6.82 -9.35 -8.88
CA GLY A 450 -7.28 -9.01 -7.54
C GLY A 450 -8.77 -8.65 -7.49
N LEU A 451 -9.45 -9.18 -6.48
CA LEU A 451 -10.79 -8.78 -6.05
C LEU A 451 -10.69 -7.66 -5.02
N GLN A 452 -11.46 -6.59 -5.15
CA GLN A 452 -11.50 -5.51 -4.16
C GLN A 452 -12.76 -5.61 -3.29
N LEU A 453 -12.57 -5.49 -1.97
CA LEU A 453 -13.63 -5.31 -0.98
C LEU A 453 -13.49 -3.93 -0.35
N MET A 454 -14.61 -3.22 -0.20
CA MET A 454 -14.71 -1.92 0.47
C MET A 454 -15.73 -2.01 1.59
N GLY A 455 -15.43 -1.43 2.74
CA GLY A 455 -16.29 -1.42 3.91
C GLY A 455 -16.63 -0.02 4.40
N ASN A 456 -17.62 0.07 5.28
CA ASN A 456 -17.92 1.32 5.96
C ASN A 456 -16.75 1.70 6.91
N TYR A 457 -16.71 2.93 7.36
CA TYR A 457 -15.68 3.41 8.28
C TYR A 457 -15.48 2.45 9.45
N PHE A 458 -14.22 2.12 9.72
CA PHE A 458 -13.80 1.26 10.85
C PHE A 458 -14.33 -0.18 10.81
N SER A 459 -14.61 -0.71 9.62
CA SER A 459 -15.04 -2.10 9.43
C SER A 459 -13.91 -3.03 8.96
N GLU A 460 -12.66 -2.73 9.29
CA GLU A 460 -11.49 -3.52 8.91
C GLU A 460 -11.63 -4.99 9.32
N ALA A 461 -12.14 -5.26 10.53
CA ALA A 461 -12.36 -6.61 11.03
C ALA A 461 -13.31 -7.42 10.11
N ARG A 462 -14.40 -6.79 9.63
CA ARG A 462 -15.34 -7.43 8.69
C ARG A 462 -14.69 -7.69 7.34
N LEU A 463 -13.96 -6.74 6.79
CA LEU A 463 -13.22 -6.91 5.53
C LEU A 463 -12.25 -8.09 5.61
N LEU A 464 -11.43 -8.13 6.64
CA LEU A 464 -10.46 -9.20 6.88
C LEU A 464 -11.15 -10.55 7.10
N GLY A 465 -12.27 -10.58 7.83
CA GLY A 465 -13.05 -11.81 8.05
C GLY A 465 -13.58 -12.40 6.74
N VAL A 466 -14.20 -11.57 5.88
CA VAL A 466 -14.71 -12.02 4.57
C VAL A 466 -13.56 -12.49 3.67
N ALA A 467 -12.45 -11.74 3.64
CA ALA A 467 -11.27 -12.11 2.86
C ALA A 467 -10.65 -13.42 3.36
N HIS A 468 -10.55 -13.62 4.67
CA HIS A 468 -10.02 -14.85 5.26
C HIS A 468 -10.88 -16.06 4.89
N GLN A 469 -12.20 -15.98 5.03
CA GLN A 469 -13.08 -17.12 4.69
C GLN A 469 -13.10 -17.39 3.19
N TYR A 470 -13.04 -16.37 2.34
CA TYR A 470 -12.85 -16.54 0.91
C TYR A 470 -11.54 -17.28 0.60
N GLN A 471 -10.44 -16.94 1.29
CA GLN A 471 -9.14 -17.60 1.15
C GLN A 471 -9.13 -19.03 1.70
N GLN A 472 -9.96 -19.37 2.68
CA GLN A 472 -10.14 -20.76 3.11
C GLN A 472 -10.90 -21.60 2.07
N ALA A 473 -11.80 -21.00 1.30
CA ALA A 473 -12.56 -21.66 0.24
C ALA A 473 -11.81 -21.74 -1.10
N THR A 474 -10.69 -21.01 -1.22
CA THR A 474 -9.87 -20.93 -2.45
C THR A 474 -8.40 -21.13 -2.12
N ALA A 475 -7.57 -21.38 -3.15
CA ALA A 475 -6.13 -21.55 -2.98
C ALA A 475 -5.29 -20.49 -3.71
N TRP A 476 -5.91 -19.41 -4.19
CA TRP A 476 -5.23 -18.42 -5.03
C TRP A 476 -4.05 -17.75 -4.30
N HIS A 477 -4.23 -17.36 -3.04
CA HIS A 477 -3.23 -16.68 -2.20
C HIS A 477 -2.03 -17.58 -1.82
N THR A 478 -2.13 -18.90 -2.01
CA THR A 478 -1.03 -19.84 -1.70
C THR A 478 -0.06 -20.00 -2.86
N GLN A 479 -0.44 -19.56 -4.07
CA GLN A 479 0.40 -19.68 -5.24
C GLN A 479 1.55 -18.66 -5.20
N MET A 480 2.71 -19.10 -5.66
CA MET A 480 3.92 -18.26 -5.73
C MET A 480 4.45 -18.20 -7.18
N PRO A 481 5.13 -17.14 -7.56
CA PRO A 481 5.73 -17.02 -8.87
C PRO A 481 6.84 -18.05 -9.07
N LYS A 482 6.96 -18.57 -10.29
CA LYS A 482 8.00 -19.55 -10.65
C LYS A 482 9.40 -18.93 -10.48
N GLY A 483 10.32 -19.72 -9.91
CA GLY A 483 11.70 -19.30 -9.66
C GLY A 483 11.93 -18.59 -8.32
N PHE A 484 10.89 -18.38 -7.52
CA PHE A 484 10.96 -17.77 -6.18
C PHE A 484 10.48 -18.72 -5.05
N ASN A 485 10.18 -19.95 -5.39
CA ASN A 485 9.74 -20.99 -4.44
C ASN A 485 10.88 -21.50 -3.55
#